data_90645b6352efcb300c7e0dc301129762
#
_entry.id   90645b6352efcb300c7e0dc301129762
#
_cell.length_a   1.000
_cell.length_b   1.000
_cell.length_c   1.000
_cell.angle_alpha   90.00
_cell.angle_beta   90.00
_cell.angle_gamma   90.00
#
_symmetry.space_group_name_H-M   'P 1'
#
loop_
_entity.id
_entity.type
_entity.pdbx_description
1 polymer ?
#
loop_
_entity_poly.entity_id
_entity_poly.type
_entity_poly.pdbx_seq_one_letter_code
_entity_poly.pdbx_strand_id
1 'polypeptide(L)'
;MSIIKSFSVGLGDMYYIKHGSENFTMIDCCLKPENREAIVKEIKEEKKGKDITRFISTHPDGDHIQQLDYFDDEVEILNFYCVKNEATKTSETNSFKRYCELRDSSKAFNVFKGCKRKWMNDDGPDSNGKELGSSGINILWPDTSNEEYKAELQKAKDGTAFNNISCIIQYKLKNSVTAVWMGDLETNFMESIKDEVSLQKTNILFAPHHGRKSGKIPQEWLDTMNPDIIVMGEANSKDSDYASYPNHNKIRQNSAKDITFECESGKVHIYSSNENYTADFLTNENKSTFDYYIGSMDV
;
A
#
# COMPACT_ATOMS: atom_id res chain seq x y z
N MET A 1 16.66 -6.65 -7.04
CA MET A 1 15.45 -7.44 -6.68
C MET A 1 14.76 -6.79 -5.51
N SER A 2 13.44 -6.69 -5.55
CA SER A 2 12.59 -6.25 -4.44
C SER A 2 11.43 -7.21 -4.29
N ILE A 3 10.82 -7.24 -3.10
CA ILE A 3 9.65 -8.07 -2.83
C ILE A 3 8.51 -7.15 -2.38
N ILE A 4 7.35 -7.31 -2.98
CA ILE A 4 6.10 -6.71 -2.51
C ILE A 4 5.24 -7.83 -1.98
N LYS A 5 4.77 -7.73 -0.74
CA LYS A 5 3.84 -8.67 -0.11
C LYS A 5 2.52 -7.99 0.16
N SER A 6 1.43 -8.63 -0.22
CA SER A 6 0.06 -8.27 0.14
C SER A 6 -0.49 -9.37 1.03
N PHE A 7 -0.82 -9.05 2.28
CA PHE A 7 -1.37 -10.02 3.23
C PHE A 7 -2.88 -10.16 3.09
N SER A 8 -3.38 -11.40 3.16
CA SER A 8 -4.80 -11.73 3.25
C SER A 8 -5.28 -11.54 4.69
N VAL A 9 -5.65 -10.32 5.02
CA VAL A 9 -6.04 -9.92 6.38
C VAL A 9 -7.56 -9.78 6.57
N GLY A 10 -8.34 -10.09 5.54
CA GLY A 10 -9.78 -9.91 5.51
C GLY A 10 -10.16 -8.52 5.01
N LEU A 11 -11.18 -7.91 5.64
CA LEU A 11 -11.70 -6.60 5.21
C LEU A 11 -10.77 -5.46 5.65
N GLY A 12 -9.57 -5.42 5.11
CA GLY A 12 -8.57 -4.40 5.42
C GLY A 12 -7.32 -4.59 4.59
N ASP A 13 -6.35 -3.70 4.74
CA ASP A 13 -5.12 -3.68 3.97
C ASP A 13 -3.88 -3.79 4.85
N MET A 14 -2.92 -4.58 4.39
CA MET A 14 -1.59 -4.65 4.98
C MET A 14 -0.58 -5.12 3.95
N TYR A 15 0.49 -4.36 3.75
CA TYR A 15 1.54 -4.68 2.78
C TYR A 15 2.92 -4.42 3.34
N TYR A 16 3.93 -5.13 2.78
CA TYR A 16 5.30 -4.66 2.91
C TYR A 16 6.01 -4.62 1.55
N ILE A 17 7.05 -3.79 1.50
CA ILE A 17 8.03 -3.76 0.42
C ILE A 17 9.42 -3.97 1.05
N LYS A 18 10.05 -5.10 0.73
CA LYS A 18 11.47 -5.33 0.99
C LYS A 18 12.24 -4.85 -0.22
N HIS A 19 12.83 -3.66 -0.09
CA HIS A 19 13.54 -3.03 -1.20
C HIS A 19 14.88 -3.70 -1.47
N GLY A 20 15.37 -3.59 -2.71
CA GLY A 20 16.73 -4.00 -3.06
C GLY A 20 17.81 -3.15 -2.40
N SER A 21 17.45 -1.92 -1.95
CA SER A 21 18.28 -1.03 -1.13
C SER A 21 18.15 -1.38 0.38
N GLU A 22 18.79 -0.58 1.24
CA GLU A 22 18.74 -0.74 2.70
C GLU A 22 17.38 -0.36 3.33
N ASN A 23 16.33 -0.32 2.52
CA ASN A 23 15.00 0.11 2.94
C ASN A 23 14.03 -1.05 3.13
N PHE A 24 13.13 -0.91 4.11
CA PHE A 24 11.95 -1.74 4.33
C PHE A 24 10.74 -0.84 4.59
N THR A 25 9.64 -1.07 3.90
CA THR A 25 8.44 -0.23 4.01
C THR A 25 7.23 -1.09 4.34
N MET A 26 6.50 -0.72 5.38
CA MET A 26 5.13 -1.18 5.64
C MET A 26 4.14 -0.18 5.06
N ILE A 27 3.01 -0.66 4.56
CA ILE A 27 1.86 0.15 4.16
C ILE A 27 0.64 -0.44 4.87
N ASP A 28 0.02 0.34 5.73
CA ASP A 28 -1.12 0.02 6.57
C ASP A 28 -0.92 -1.19 7.50
N CYS A 29 -1.87 -1.40 8.41
CA CYS A 29 -1.87 -2.48 9.37
C CYS A 29 -3.30 -2.97 9.62
N CYS A 30 -3.57 -4.22 9.31
CA CYS A 30 -4.83 -4.87 9.66
C CYS A 30 -4.54 -6.26 10.22
N LEU A 31 -4.21 -6.33 11.50
CA LEU A 31 -3.94 -7.58 12.20
C LEU A 31 -5.18 -8.09 12.95
N LYS A 32 -5.28 -9.39 13.07
CA LYS A 32 -6.32 -10.07 13.86
C LYS A 32 -5.66 -11.00 14.87
N PRO A 33 -6.34 -11.32 15.99
CA PRO A 33 -5.78 -12.21 17.01
C PRO A 33 -5.25 -13.54 16.46
N GLU A 34 -5.92 -14.09 15.44
CA GLU A 34 -5.60 -15.38 14.85
C GLU A 34 -4.39 -15.38 13.92
N ASN A 35 -3.97 -14.23 13.35
CA ASN A 35 -2.87 -14.16 12.39
C ASN A 35 -1.71 -13.24 12.80
N ARG A 36 -1.90 -12.38 13.81
CA ARG A 36 -0.94 -11.31 14.13
C ARG A 36 0.46 -11.81 14.48
N GLU A 37 0.58 -12.93 15.21
CA GLU A 37 1.87 -13.47 15.61
C GLU A 37 2.67 -13.98 14.42
N ALA A 38 2.01 -14.68 13.48
CA ALA A 38 2.64 -15.20 12.28
C ALA A 38 3.10 -14.06 11.35
N ILE A 39 2.24 -13.06 11.11
CA ILE A 39 2.55 -11.91 10.26
C ILE A 39 3.69 -11.08 10.88
N VAL A 40 3.61 -10.78 12.18
CA VAL A 40 4.67 -10.02 12.87
C VAL A 40 6.00 -10.76 12.84
N LYS A 41 5.99 -12.09 13.01
CA LYS A 41 7.20 -12.91 12.88
C LYS A 41 7.79 -12.81 11.48
N GLU A 42 7.00 -12.95 10.43
CA GLU A 42 7.45 -12.79 9.04
C GLU A 42 8.07 -11.40 8.82
N ILE A 43 7.39 -10.34 9.24
CA ILE A 43 7.90 -8.96 9.08
C ILE A 43 9.22 -8.76 9.82
N LYS A 44 9.35 -9.30 11.05
CA LYS A 44 10.61 -9.24 11.80
C LYS A 44 11.76 -9.94 11.07
N GLU A 45 11.50 -11.08 10.43
CA GLU A 45 12.50 -11.79 9.63
C GLU A 45 12.84 -11.01 8.35
N GLU A 46 11.84 -10.54 7.61
CA GLU A 46 12.03 -9.87 6.32
C GLU A 46 12.70 -8.49 6.44
N LYS A 47 12.50 -7.78 7.57
CA LYS A 47 13.18 -6.49 7.82
C LYS A 47 14.62 -6.64 8.31
N LYS A 48 15.10 -7.84 8.65
CA LYS A 48 16.48 -8.04 9.11
C LYS A 48 17.50 -7.52 8.10
N GLY A 49 18.50 -6.80 8.61
CA GLY A 49 19.56 -6.22 7.79
C GLY A 49 19.15 -4.99 7.00
N LYS A 50 17.98 -4.43 7.25
CA LYS A 50 17.54 -3.16 6.65
C LYS A 50 17.75 -2.01 7.63
N ASP A 51 18.57 -1.03 7.22
CA ASP A 51 18.92 0.13 8.07
C ASP A 51 17.78 1.13 8.18
N ILE A 52 16.94 1.23 7.14
CA ILE A 52 15.83 2.19 7.07
C ILE A 52 14.50 1.45 7.04
N THR A 53 13.78 1.51 8.16
CA THR A 53 12.40 1.00 8.23
C THR A 53 11.42 2.17 8.31
N ARG A 54 10.30 2.08 7.56
CA ARG A 54 9.21 3.05 7.61
C ARG A 54 7.86 2.36 7.59
N PHE A 55 6.89 3.02 8.20
CA PHE A 55 5.49 2.68 8.14
C PHE A 55 4.73 3.83 7.46
N ILE A 56 3.98 3.53 6.41
CA ILE A 56 3.10 4.50 5.74
C ILE A 56 1.67 4.14 6.07
N SER A 57 0.95 5.02 6.75
CA SER A 57 -0.49 4.90 6.92
C SER A 57 -1.17 5.69 5.80
N THR A 58 -1.99 5.02 4.99
CA THR A 58 -2.76 5.68 3.93
C THR A 58 -3.79 6.63 4.52
N HIS A 59 -4.54 6.17 5.52
CA HIS A 59 -5.54 6.92 6.27
C HIS A 59 -5.85 6.21 7.61
N PRO A 60 -6.51 6.87 8.60
CA PRO A 60 -6.68 6.31 9.94
C PRO A 60 -7.97 5.51 10.14
N ASP A 61 -8.54 4.87 9.11
CA ASP A 61 -9.72 4.05 9.37
C ASP A 61 -9.35 2.70 10.01
N GLY A 62 -10.35 2.06 10.60
CA GLY A 62 -10.15 0.93 11.50
C GLY A 62 -9.44 -0.25 10.84
N ASP A 63 -9.79 -0.56 9.61
CA ASP A 63 -9.26 -1.68 8.84
C ASP A 63 -7.89 -1.40 8.17
N HIS A 64 -7.34 -0.18 8.35
CA HIS A 64 -5.99 0.21 7.95
C HIS A 64 -5.03 0.46 9.10
N ILE A 65 -5.55 0.47 10.34
CA ILE A 65 -4.73 0.63 11.56
C ILE A 65 -5.07 -0.41 12.62
N GLN A 66 -5.75 -1.50 12.28
CA GLN A 66 -6.20 -2.51 13.25
C GLN A 66 -5.01 -3.17 13.95
N GLN A 67 -4.99 -3.11 15.29
CA GLN A 67 -3.89 -3.56 16.15
C GLN A 67 -2.54 -2.89 15.85
N LEU A 68 -2.55 -1.63 15.43
CA LEU A 68 -1.34 -0.83 15.24
C LEU A 68 -0.54 -0.67 16.55
N ASP A 69 -1.23 -0.61 17.69
CA ASP A 69 -0.62 -0.63 19.02
C ASP A 69 0.22 -1.90 19.24
N TYR A 70 -0.36 -3.06 19.00
CA TYR A 70 0.36 -4.33 19.11
C TYR A 70 1.51 -4.42 18.08
N PHE A 71 1.27 -3.97 16.84
CA PHE A 71 2.30 -3.97 15.81
C PHE A 71 3.49 -3.10 16.18
N ASP A 72 3.26 -1.87 16.66
CA ASP A 72 4.34 -0.96 17.06
C ASP A 72 5.11 -1.47 18.29
N ASP A 73 4.42 -2.09 19.27
CA ASP A 73 5.05 -2.71 20.42
C ASP A 73 5.99 -3.87 20.02
N GLU A 74 5.62 -4.65 18.99
CA GLU A 74 6.39 -5.82 18.55
C GLU A 74 7.46 -5.51 17.51
N VAL A 75 7.21 -4.58 16.57
CA VAL A 75 8.07 -4.31 15.40
C VAL A 75 8.87 -3.03 15.55
N GLU A 76 8.41 -2.11 16.37
CA GLU A 76 8.88 -0.74 16.58
C GLU A 76 8.88 0.11 15.30
N ILE A 77 7.94 1.04 15.23
CA ILE A 77 7.85 2.01 14.13
C ILE A 77 8.80 3.17 14.42
N LEU A 78 9.88 3.26 13.67
CA LEU A 78 10.90 4.32 13.82
C LEU A 78 10.58 5.55 12.96
N ASN A 79 9.93 5.36 11.81
CA ASN A 79 9.52 6.41 10.89
C ASN A 79 8.07 6.18 10.50
N PHE A 80 7.19 7.08 10.92
CA PHE A 80 5.76 7.02 10.65
C PHE A 80 5.37 8.07 9.61
N TYR A 81 4.84 7.63 8.48
CA TYR A 81 4.47 8.49 7.36
C TYR A 81 2.95 8.50 7.23
N CYS A 82 2.36 9.67 7.30
CA CYS A 82 0.92 9.86 7.10
C CYS A 82 0.65 11.23 6.50
N VAL A 83 -0.51 11.44 5.93
CA VAL A 83 -0.97 12.78 5.57
C VAL A 83 -1.13 13.64 6.83
N LYS A 84 -0.84 14.93 6.72
CA LYS A 84 -1.12 15.87 7.83
C LYS A 84 -2.63 15.93 8.06
N ASN A 85 -3.08 15.52 9.23
CA ASN A 85 -4.49 15.51 9.57
C ASN A 85 -4.72 15.71 11.07
N GLU A 86 -5.94 16.05 11.44
CA GLU A 86 -6.41 16.18 12.83
C GLU A 86 -7.60 15.23 13.07
N ALA A 87 -7.57 14.05 12.45
CA ALA A 87 -8.63 13.05 12.57
C ALA A 87 -8.97 12.75 14.04
N THR A 88 -10.27 12.65 14.33
CA THR A 88 -10.81 12.25 15.63
C THR A 88 -11.81 11.11 15.46
N LYS A 89 -12.07 10.37 16.52
CA LYS A 89 -13.14 9.34 16.56
C LYS A 89 -13.92 9.44 17.84
N THR A 90 -15.24 9.32 17.76
CA THR A 90 -16.13 9.36 18.93
C THR A 90 -15.83 8.19 19.90
N SER A 91 -15.46 7.03 19.35
CA SER A 91 -15.01 5.89 20.13
C SER A 91 -13.61 5.49 19.69
N GLU A 92 -12.62 5.88 20.47
CA GLU A 92 -11.22 5.64 20.18
C GLU A 92 -10.80 4.24 20.63
N THR A 93 -10.32 3.44 19.65
CA THR A 93 -9.64 2.17 19.93
C THR A 93 -8.19 2.43 20.37
N ASN A 94 -7.52 1.45 20.97
CA ASN A 94 -6.09 1.55 21.27
C ASN A 94 -5.26 1.78 19.99
N SER A 95 -5.64 1.16 18.89
CA SER A 95 -4.99 1.35 17.60
C SER A 95 -5.11 2.79 17.09
N PHE A 96 -6.28 3.43 17.24
CA PHE A 96 -6.44 4.84 16.86
C PHE A 96 -5.66 5.78 17.78
N LYS A 97 -5.61 5.51 19.09
CA LYS A 97 -4.77 6.26 20.03
C LYS A 97 -3.30 6.17 19.63
N ARG A 98 -2.80 4.96 19.33
CA ARG A 98 -1.43 4.76 18.86
C ARG A 98 -1.17 5.49 17.55
N TYR A 99 -2.12 5.48 16.60
CA TYR A 99 -2.02 6.27 15.39
C TYR A 99 -1.83 7.76 15.69
N CYS A 100 -2.64 8.33 16.58
CA CYS A 100 -2.51 9.74 16.97
C CYS A 100 -1.17 10.02 17.66
N GLU A 101 -0.71 9.14 18.56
CA GLU A 101 0.60 9.25 19.20
C GLU A 101 1.74 9.27 18.17
N LEU A 102 1.72 8.36 17.20
CA LEU A 102 2.72 8.29 16.12
C LEU A 102 2.65 9.52 15.21
N ARG A 103 1.43 9.93 14.79
CA ARG A 103 1.17 11.10 13.93
C ARG A 103 1.71 12.38 14.55
N ASP A 104 1.55 12.55 15.86
CA ASP A 104 1.88 13.78 16.58
C ASP A 104 3.29 13.75 17.21
N SER A 105 4.05 12.66 16.98
CA SER A 105 5.40 12.46 17.49
C SER A 105 6.49 12.99 16.55
N SER A 106 7.73 13.00 17.04
CA SER A 106 8.92 13.30 16.23
C SER A 106 9.24 12.21 15.18
N LYS A 107 8.61 11.05 15.24
CA LYS A 107 8.72 9.98 14.24
C LYS A 107 7.91 10.29 12.97
N ALA A 108 6.97 11.24 13.05
CA ALA A 108 6.07 11.56 11.97
C ALA A 108 6.76 12.28 10.81
N PHE A 109 6.41 11.89 9.60
CA PHE A 109 6.69 12.63 8.38
C PHE A 109 5.38 12.82 7.61
N ASN A 110 4.98 14.07 7.43
CA ASN A 110 3.76 14.38 6.69
C ASN A 110 3.99 14.26 5.19
N VAL A 111 3.28 13.33 4.56
CA VAL A 111 3.36 13.08 3.12
C VAL A 111 2.39 13.96 2.35
N PHE A 112 2.82 14.41 1.17
CA PHE A 112 2.05 15.20 0.22
C PHE A 112 2.64 15.05 -1.19
N LYS A 113 1.90 15.46 -2.21
CA LYS A 113 2.28 15.39 -3.63
C LYS A 113 3.66 15.96 -3.85
N GLY A 114 4.58 15.13 -4.33
CA GLY A 114 5.95 15.53 -4.67
C GLY A 114 6.85 15.80 -3.47
N CYS A 115 6.44 15.45 -2.23
CA CYS A 115 7.32 15.56 -1.07
C CYS A 115 8.59 14.73 -1.27
N LYS A 116 9.71 15.25 -0.75
CA LYS A 116 11.00 14.59 -0.82
C LYS A 116 11.54 14.27 0.56
N ARG A 117 12.12 13.10 0.68
CA ARG A 117 12.81 12.68 1.90
C ARG A 117 13.96 11.74 1.54
N LYS A 118 15.09 11.96 2.19
CA LYS A 118 16.29 11.12 2.06
C LYS A 118 15.92 9.66 2.31
N TRP A 119 16.37 8.79 1.44
CA TRP A 119 16.12 7.34 1.40
C TRP A 119 14.66 6.92 1.13
N MET A 120 13.74 7.85 0.93
CA MET A 120 12.41 7.56 0.39
C MET A 120 12.43 7.64 -1.14
N ASN A 121 12.71 8.82 -1.67
CA ASN A 121 12.83 9.11 -3.09
C ASN A 121 14.08 9.93 -3.45
N ASP A 122 14.90 10.27 -2.46
CA ASP A 122 16.23 10.85 -2.66
C ASP A 122 17.28 9.86 -2.15
N ASP A 123 18.38 9.71 -2.91
CA ASP A 123 19.55 8.94 -2.50
C ASP A 123 20.43 9.72 -1.52
N GLY A 124 21.45 9.06 -1.00
CA GLY A 124 22.53 9.70 -0.26
C GLY A 124 23.05 8.87 0.90
N PRO A 125 24.26 9.20 1.37
CA PRO A 125 24.91 8.47 2.46
C PRO A 125 24.27 8.74 3.82
N ASP A 126 24.46 7.83 4.75
CA ASP A 126 24.20 8.05 6.19
C ASP A 126 25.25 8.99 6.81
N SER A 127 25.22 9.15 8.14
CA SER A 127 26.20 9.96 8.89
C SER A 127 27.62 9.40 8.86
N ASN A 128 27.80 8.14 8.48
CA ASN A 128 29.08 7.43 8.39
C ASN A 128 29.58 7.33 6.94
N GLY A 129 28.85 7.90 5.97
CA GLY A 129 29.19 7.87 4.56
C GLY A 129 28.74 6.61 3.82
N LYS A 130 27.92 5.72 4.45
CA LYS A 130 27.35 4.53 3.80
C LYS A 130 26.17 4.94 2.91
N GLU A 131 26.23 4.59 1.62
CA GLU A 131 25.11 4.79 0.70
C GLU A 131 24.00 3.77 1.00
N LEU A 132 22.81 4.27 1.39
CA LEU A 132 21.66 3.43 1.74
C LEU A 132 20.66 3.26 0.61
N GLY A 133 20.76 4.12 -0.41
CA GLY A 133 19.90 4.13 -1.58
C GLY A 133 18.44 4.57 -1.30
N SER A 134 17.75 4.98 -2.34
CA SER A 134 16.33 5.32 -2.29
C SER A 134 15.47 4.06 -2.21
N SER A 135 14.30 4.18 -1.57
CA SER A 135 13.27 3.14 -1.63
C SER A 135 12.47 3.17 -2.94
N GLY A 136 12.53 4.24 -3.72
CA GLY A 136 11.74 4.41 -4.94
C GLY A 136 10.26 4.74 -4.68
N ILE A 137 9.90 5.13 -3.45
CA ILE A 137 8.53 5.52 -3.10
C ILE A 137 8.32 6.99 -3.40
N ASN A 138 7.25 7.31 -4.12
CA ASN A 138 6.81 8.65 -4.43
C ASN A 138 5.36 8.83 -3.97
N ILE A 139 5.01 10.04 -3.56
CA ILE A 139 3.65 10.41 -3.17
C ILE A 139 3.06 11.25 -4.30
N LEU A 140 2.00 10.75 -4.93
CA LEU A 140 1.31 11.39 -6.03
C LEU A 140 0.13 12.26 -5.56
N TRP A 141 -0.41 11.98 -4.38
CA TRP A 141 -1.49 12.68 -3.69
C TRP A 141 -1.31 12.55 -2.17
N PRO A 142 -1.74 13.51 -1.32
CA PRO A 142 -2.60 14.65 -1.63
C PRO A 142 -1.85 15.91 -2.08
N ASP A 143 -2.57 16.79 -2.83
CA ASP A 143 -2.22 18.20 -2.95
C ASP A 143 -2.86 18.96 -1.77
N THR A 144 -2.05 19.48 -0.87
CA THR A 144 -2.51 20.15 0.35
C THR A 144 -3.16 21.52 0.10
N SER A 145 -3.04 22.06 -1.11
CA SER A 145 -3.70 23.31 -1.52
C SER A 145 -5.11 23.09 -2.11
N ASN A 146 -5.42 21.85 -2.52
CA ASN A 146 -6.69 21.49 -3.13
C ASN A 146 -7.86 21.64 -2.14
N GLU A 147 -8.95 22.32 -2.55
CA GLU A 147 -10.09 22.63 -1.68
C GLU A 147 -10.96 21.40 -1.37
N GLU A 148 -11.13 20.48 -2.35
CA GLU A 148 -11.87 19.24 -2.12
C GLU A 148 -11.14 18.37 -1.07
N TYR A 149 -9.81 18.33 -1.12
CA TYR A 149 -9.02 17.63 -0.12
C TYR A 149 -9.13 18.26 1.27
N LYS A 150 -9.14 19.61 1.36
CA LYS A 150 -9.34 20.32 2.64
C LYS A 150 -10.71 20.01 3.24
N ALA A 151 -11.74 19.87 2.40
CA ALA A 151 -13.07 19.48 2.87
C ALA A 151 -13.07 18.06 3.46
N GLU A 152 -12.34 17.10 2.85
CA GLU A 152 -12.19 15.76 3.41
C GLU A 152 -11.37 15.75 4.72
N LEU A 153 -10.33 16.59 4.82
CA LEU A 153 -9.60 16.77 6.09
C LEU A 153 -10.52 17.29 7.21
N GLN A 154 -11.45 18.19 6.88
CA GLN A 154 -12.43 18.67 7.86
C GLN A 154 -13.38 17.55 8.31
N LYS A 155 -13.86 16.70 7.38
CA LYS A 155 -14.67 15.53 7.74
C LYS A 155 -13.90 14.55 8.65
N ALA A 156 -12.62 14.35 8.40
CA ALA A 156 -11.77 13.50 9.24
C ALA A 156 -11.58 14.12 10.63
N LYS A 157 -11.40 15.44 10.72
CA LYS A 157 -11.33 16.18 11.99
C LYS A 157 -12.64 16.09 12.76
N ASP A 158 -13.77 16.13 12.07
CA ASP A 158 -15.11 15.98 12.66
C ASP A 158 -15.45 14.52 13.01
N GLY A 159 -14.58 13.57 12.68
CA GLY A 159 -14.75 12.15 12.95
C GLY A 159 -15.82 11.46 12.10
N THR A 160 -16.15 12.02 10.93
CA THR A 160 -17.28 11.55 10.09
C THR A 160 -16.86 10.72 8.88
N ALA A 161 -15.67 10.93 8.31
CA ALA A 161 -15.16 10.16 7.18
C ALA A 161 -13.62 10.26 7.11
N PHE A 162 -12.98 9.16 6.68
CA PHE A 162 -11.51 9.06 6.64
C PHE A 162 -10.97 8.60 5.28
N ASN A 163 -11.76 7.94 4.45
CA ASN A 163 -11.33 7.30 3.21
C ASN A 163 -10.62 8.28 2.26
N ASN A 164 -11.23 9.44 2.03
CA ASN A 164 -10.75 10.41 1.03
C ASN A 164 -9.56 11.26 1.47
N ILE A 165 -9.07 11.09 2.70
CA ILE A 165 -7.75 11.63 3.07
C ILE A 165 -6.60 10.67 2.74
N SER A 166 -6.87 9.52 2.13
CA SER A 166 -5.87 8.55 1.70
C SER A 166 -4.82 9.17 0.79
N CYS A 167 -3.55 8.81 1.00
CA CYS A 167 -2.50 9.17 0.05
C CYS A 167 -2.43 8.19 -1.13
N ILE A 168 -2.03 8.68 -2.30
CA ILE A 168 -1.66 7.84 -3.44
C ILE A 168 -0.16 7.62 -3.39
N ILE A 169 0.25 6.36 -3.23
CA ILE A 169 1.63 5.91 -3.13
C ILE A 169 2.02 5.24 -4.44
N GLN A 170 3.13 5.66 -5.02
CA GLN A 170 3.77 4.97 -6.12
C GLN A 170 5.11 4.41 -5.67
N TYR A 171 5.33 3.13 -5.92
CA TYR A 171 6.63 2.49 -5.85
C TYR A 171 7.16 2.29 -7.26
N LYS A 172 8.40 2.70 -7.51
CA LYS A 172 9.06 2.54 -8.81
C LYS A 172 10.43 1.91 -8.64
N LEU A 173 10.57 0.69 -9.11
CA LEU A 173 11.84 0.00 -9.20
C LEU A 173 12.43 0.24 -10.60
N LYS A 174 13.65 0.79 -10.65
CA LYS A 174 14.32 1.10 -11.90
C LYS A 174 14.46 -0.13 -12.80
N ASN A 175 14.07 -0.01 -14.07
CA ASN A 175 14.06 -1.10 -15.05
C ASN A 175 13.27 -2.34 -14.62
N SER A 176 12.22 -2.14 -13.84
CA SER A 176 11.33 -3.18 -13.35
C SER A 176 9.94 -2.58 -13.10
N VAL A 177 9.29 -3.00 -12.04
CA VAL A 177 7.90 -2.73 -11.70
C VAL A 177 7.63 -1.28 -11.29
N THR A 178 6.47 -0.77 -11.71
CA THR A 178 5.77 0.35 -11.07
C THR A 178 4.50 -0.18 -10.41
N ALA A 179 4.37 0.04 -9.10
CA ALA A 179 3.18 -0.35 -8.34
C ALA A 179 2.52 0.89 -7.69
N VAL A 180 1.19 0.89 -7.60
CA VAL A 180 0.41 2.01 -7.05
C VAL A 180 -0.61 1.51 -6.03
N TRP A 181 -0.68 2.21 -4.88
CA TRP A 181 -1.70 2.07 -3.84
C TRP A 181 -2.46 3.39 -3.71
N MET A 182 -3.77 3.32 -3.51
CA MET A 182 -4.65 4.48 -3.41
C MET A 182 -5.43 4.54 -2.09
N GLY A 183 -5.10 3.65 -1.13
CA GLY A 183 -5.88 3.49 0.10
C GLY A 183 -7.35 3.28 -0.21
N ASP A 184 -8.22 3.96 0.49
CA ASP A 184 -9.67 3.82 0.34
C ASP A 184 -10.34 4.98 -0.40
N LEU A 185 -9.60 5.64 -1.30
CA LEU A 185 -10.18 6.71 -2.11
C LEU A 185 -11.48 6.26 -2.80
N GLU A 186 -12.51 7.08 -2.64
CA GLU A 186 -13.84 6.79 -3.20
C GLU A 186 -14.01 7.38 -4.61
N THR A 187 -14.79 6.71 -5.45
CA THR A 187 -15.01 7.07 -6.86
C THR A 187 -15.34 8.54 -7.07
N ASN A 188 -16.31 9.07 -6.31
CA ASN A 188 -16.74 10.46 -6.49
C ASN A 188 -15.63 11.47 -6.15
N PHE A 189 -14.82 11.14 -5.13
CA PHE A 189 -13.68 11.98 -4.78
C PHE A 189 -12.58 11.88 -5.83
N MET A 190 -12.24 10.66 -6.29
CA MET A 190 -11.27 10.49 -7.38
C MET A 190 -11.67 11.24 -8.65
N GLU A 191 -12.97 11.25 -9.01
CA GLU A 191 -13.49 12.04 -10.14
C GLU A 191 -13.30 13.54 -9.93
N SER A 192 -13.48 14.05 -8.71
CA SER A 192 -13.33 15.48 -8.43
C SER A 192 -11.88 15.98 -8.49
N ILE A 193 -10.90 15.09 -8.30
CA ILE A 193 -9.47 15.42 -8.29
C ILE A 193 -8.72 14.86 -9.52
N LYS A 194 -9.43 14.32 -10.50
CA LYS A 194 -8.82 13.52 -11.56
C LYS A 194 -7.75 14.25 -12.36
N ASP A 195 -7.91 15.56 -12.57
CA ASP A 195 -6.98 16.40 -13.32
C ASP A 195 -5.75 16.84 -12.47
N GLU A 196 -5.80 16.61 -11.15
CA GLU A 196 -4.77 17.03 -10.21
C GLU A 196 -3.71 15.96 -9.96
N VAL A 197 -3.98 14.70 -10.29
CA VAL A 197 -3.08 13.57 -10.02
C VAL A 197 -2.32 13.17 -11.29
N SER A 198 -1.00 13.29 -11.26
CA SER A 198 -0.15 12.89 -12.39
C SER A 198 0.15 11.40 -12.35
N LEU A 199 -0.68 10.61 -13.02
CA LEU A 199 -0.51 9.17 -13.16
C LEU A 199 0.32 8.82 -14.39
N GLN A 200 0.89 7.60 -14.41
CA GLN A 200 1.66 7.06 -15.53
C GLN A 200 1.44 5.55 -15.63
N LYS A 201 1.92 4.91 -16.69
CA LYS A 201 1.91 3.45 -16.83
C LYS A 201 2.29 2.77 -15.52
N THR A 202 1.46 1.84 -15.11
CA THR A 202 1.57 1.10 -13.84
C THR A 202 1.50 -0.40 -14.15
N ASN A 203 2.38 -1.21 -13.58
CA ASN A 203 2.34 -2.65 -13.79
C ASN A 203 1.39 -3.32 -12.79
N ILE A 204 1.47 -2.94 -11.51
CA ILE A 204 0.63 -3.50 -10.45
C ILE A 204 -0.18 -2.37 -9.80
N LEU A 205 -1.49 -2.46 -9.88
CA LEU A 205 -2.42 -1.54 -9.25
C LEU A 205 -3.17 -2.25 -8.13
N PHE A 206 -3.00 -1.81 -6.90
CA PHE A 206 -3.83 -2.24 -5.78
C PHE A 206 -5.12 -1.41 -5.81
N ALA A 207 -6.24 -2.10 -6.01
CA ALA A 207 -7.54 -1.45 -6.21
C ALA A 207 -7.96 -0.69 -4.94
N PRO A 208 -8.34 0.60 -5.06
CA PRO A 208 -8.74 1.38 -3.90
C PRO A 208 -9.98 0.79 -3.23
N HIS A 209 -10.09 1.03 -1.92
CA HIS A 209 -11.20 0.56 -1.09
C HIS A 209 -11.43 -0.94 -1.26
N HIS A 210 -10.34 -1.73 -1.22
CA HIS A 210 -10.32 -3.19 -1.38
C HIS A 210 -10.96 -3.70 -2.68
N GLY A 211 -11.14 -2.83 -3.70
CA GLY A 211 -11.86 -3.17 -4.93
C GLY A 211 -13.38 -3.20 -4.77
N ARG A 212 -13.94 -2.45 -3.82
CA ARG A 212 -15.39 -2.25 -3.66
C ARG A 212 -15.92 -1.31 -4.74
N LYS A 213 -17.25 -1.35 -4.95
CA LYS A 213 -17.96 -0.46 -5.88
C LYS A 213 -17.75 1.02 -5.59
N SER A 214 -17.63 1.38 -4.30
CA SER A 214 -17.35 2.74 -3.87
C SER A 214 -15.95 3.23 -4.23
N GLY A 215 -14.99 2.33 -4.46
CA GLY A 215 -13.62 2.64 -4.87
C GLY A 215 -13.34 2.43 -6.36
N LYS A 216 -14.38 2.42 -7.21
CA LYS A 216 -14.18 2.26 -8.65
C LYS A 216 -13.34 3.42 -9.22
N ILE A 217 -12.23 3.06 -9.87
CA ILE A 217 -11.29 4.03 -10.44
C ILE A 217 -11.91 4.74 -11.65
N PRO A 218 -11.73 6.08 -11.80
CA PRO A 218 -12.10 6.81 -13.00
C PRO A 218 -11.48 6.18 -14.25
N GLN A 219 -12.26 6.12 -15.34
CA GLN A 219 -11.80 5.48 -16.57
C GLN A 219 -10.54 6.14 -17.14
N GLU A 220 -10.44 7.47 -17.08
CA GLU A 220 -9.26 8.21 -17.53
C GLU A 220 -7.98 7.84 -16.77
N TRP A 221 -8.10 7.60 -15.46
CA TRP A 221 -6.98 7.11 -14.65
C TRP A 221 -6.59 5.69 -15.04
N LEU A 222 -7.59 4.85 -15.27
CA LEU A 222 -7.37 3.47 -15.66
C LEU A 222 -6.71 3.39 -17.04
N ASP A 223 -7.15 4.22 -18.01
CA ASP A 223 -6.56 4.31 -19.35
C ASP A 223 -5.12 4.83 -19.30
N THR A 224 -4.85 5.82 -18.46
CA THR A 224 -3.51 6.39 -18.27
C THR A 224 -2.55 5.39 -17.61
N MET A 225 -2.99 4.73 -16.54
CA MET A 225 -2.18 3.74 -15.84
C MET A 225 -2.05 2.44 -16.64
N ASN A 226 -3.09 2.04 -17.36
CA ASN A 226 -3.19 0.80 -18.13
C ASN A 226 -2.51 -0.37 -17.42
N PRO A 227 -2.98 -0.76 -16.21
CA PRO A 227 -2.28 -1.72 -15.37
C PRO A 227 -2.21 -3.11 -16.02
N ASP A 228 -1.07 -3.79 -15.86
CA ASP A 228 -0.91 -5.15 -16.32
C ASP A 228 -1.68 -6.11 -15.40
N ILE A 229 -1.73 -5.80 -14.10
CA ILE A 229 -2.51 -6.51 -13.09
C ILE A 229 -3.19 -5.53 -12.15
N ILE A 230 -4.47 -5.78 -11.85
CA ILE A 230 -5.19 -5.15 -10.73
C ILE A 230 -5.34 -6.17 -9.61
N VAL A 231 -4.79 -5.86 -8.44
CA VAL A 231 -4.98 -6.65 -7.22
C VAL A 231 -6.24 -6.15 -6.53
N MET A 232 -7.23 -7.03 -6.43
CA MET A 232 -8.49 -6.76 -5.73
C MET A 232 -8.36 -7.29 -4.30
N GLY A 233 -8.41 -6.40 -3.32
CA GLY A 233 -8.39 -6.74 -1.91
C GLY A 233 -9.58 -7.61 -1.48
N GLU A 234 -9.62 -7.98 -0.20
CA GLU A 234 -10.73 -8.75 0.33
C GLU A 234 -11.94 -7.84 0.63
N ALA A 235 -13.07 -8.16 0.04
CA ALA A 235 -14.34 -7.48 0.30
C ALA A 235 -15.48 -8.47 0.33
N ASN A 236 -16.59 -8.11 1.01
CA ASN A 236 -17.81 -8.89 0.96
C ASN A 236 -18.31 -8.98 -0.49
N SER A 237 -18.84 -10.12 -0.90
CA SER A 237 -19.30 -10.37 -2.28
C SER A 237 -20.34 -9.37 -2.78
N LYS A 238 -21.19 -8.83 -1.89
CA LYS A 238 -22.19 -7.79 -2.23
C LYS A 238 -21.57 -6.41 -2.52
N ASP A 239 -20.39 -6.13 -1.94
CA ASP A 239 -19.69 -4.85 -2.03
C ASP A 239 -18.59 -4.88 -3.09
N SER A 240 -18.09 -6.08 -3.44
CA SER A 240 -17.03 -6.28 -4.43
C SER A 240 -17.50 -5.89 -5.82
N ASP A 241 -16.63 -5.27 -6.58
CA ASP A 241 -16.88 -4.88 -7.98
C ASP A 241 -15.90 -5.55 -8.95
N TYR A 242 -15.88 -6.86 -8.94
CA TYR A 242 -15.02 -7.64 -9.84
C TYR A 242 -15.34 -7.44 -11.33
N ALA A 243 -16.52 -6.93 -11.64
CA ALA A 243 -16.95 -6.63 -13.00
C ALA A 243 -16.41 -5.28 -13.52
N SER A 244 -15.98 -4.37 -12.64
CA SER A 244 -15.61 -3.00 -13.00
C SER A 244 -14.39 -2.87 -13.91
N TYR A 245 -13.56 -3.88 -14.00
CA TYR A 245 -12.34 -3.84 -14.81
C TYR A 245 -12.32 -4.99 -15.83
N PRO A 246 -13.27 -5.03 -16.80
CA PRO A 246 -13.51 -6.20 -17.66
C PRO A 246 -12.32 -6.52 -18.58
N ASN A 247 -11.53 -5.51 -18.96
CA ASN A 247 -10.42 -5.65 -19.91
C ASN A 247 -9.04 -5.74 -19.22
N HIS A 248 -9.00 -5.89 -17.89
CA HIS A 248 -7.76 -5.98 -17.15
C HIS A 248 -7.61 -7.34 -16.46
N ASN A 249 -6.39 -7.84 -16.42
CA ASN A 249 -6.03 -8.98 -15.60
C ASN A 249 -6.21 -8.66 -14.11
N LYS A 250 -6.78 -9.60 -13.36
CA LYS A 250 -7.09 -9.41 -11.93
C LYS A 250 -6.59 -10.58 -11.10
N ILE A 251 -5.97 -10.26 -9.97
CA ILE A 251 -5.74 -11.21 -8.89
C ILE A 251 -6.66 -10.84 -7.74
N ARG A 252 -7.50 -11.79 -7.33
CA ARG A 252 -8.49 -11.60 -6.26
C ARG A 252 -7.94 -12.17 -4.97
N GLN A 253 -7.67 -11.33 -4.01
CA GLN A 253 -7.09 -11.76 -2.74
C GLN A 253 -8.01 -12.69 -1.94
N ASN A 254 -9.32 -12.55 -2.05
CA ASN A 254 -10.27 -13.53 -1.49
C ASN A 254 -9.94 -14.98 -1.90
N SER A 255 -9.45 -15.18 -3.12
CA SER A 255 -9.10 -16.51 -3.68
C SER A 255 -7.60 -16.79 -3.58
N ALA A 256 -6.75 -15.84 -3.93
CA ALA A 256 -5.30 -16.01 -3.93
C ALA A 256 -4.70 -16.06 -2.51
N LYS A 257 -5.38 -15.50 -1.51
CA LYS A 257 -4.85 -15.28 -0.16
C LYS A 257 -3.66 -14.35 -0.18
N ASP A 258 -2.58 -14.61 0.56
CA ASP A 258 -1.39 -13.78 0.48
C ASP A 258 -0.80 -13.81 -0.91
N ILE A 259 -0.34 -12.65 -1.39
CA ILE A 259 0.28 -12.52 -2.71
C ILE A 259 1.68 -11.95 -2.53
N THR A 260 2.67 -12.62 -3.11
CA THR A 260 4.06 -12.15 -3.12
C THR A 260 4.48 -11.86 -4.55
N PHE A 261 5.01 -10.66 -4.78
CA PHE A 261 5.60 -10.22 -6.04
C PHE A 261 7.11 -10.13 -5.88
N GLU A 262 7.85 -11.00 -6.52
CA GLU A 262 9.30 -10.96 -6.62
C GLU A 262 9.67 -10.15 -7.86
N CYS A 263 10.15 -8.91 -7.64
CA CYS A 263 10.40 -7.94 -8.70
C CYS A 263 11.88 -7.94 -9.10
N GLU A 264 12.15 -8.38 -10.31
CA GLU A 264 13.48 -8.40 -10.94
C GLU A 264 13.56 -7.37 -12.09
N SER A 265 14.72 -7.24 -12.72
CA SER A 265 14.86 -6.39 -13.91
C SER A 265 14.04 -6.97 -15.07
N GLY A 266 13.06 -6.21 -15.56
CA GLY A 266 12.22 -6.56 -16.70
C GLY A 266 11.17 -7.65 -16.41
N LYS A 267 11.05 -8.15 -15.16
CA LYS A 267 10.13 -9.25 -14.84
C LYS A 267 9.62 -9.22 -13.42
N VAL A 268 8.38 -9.67 -13.23
CA VAL A 268 7.79 -9.92 -11.91
C VAL A 268 7.31 -11.36 -11.83
N HIS A 269 7.79 -12.09 -10.83
CA HIS A 269 7.31 -13.45 -10.49
C HIS A 269 6.31 -13.34 -9.36
N ILE A 270 5.22 -14.10 -9.46
CA ILE A 270 4.06 -13.96 -8.58
C ILE A 270 3.77 -15.30 -7.91
N TYR A 271 3.51 -15.22 -6.61
CA TYR A 271 3.24 -16.37 -5.75
C TYR A 271 1.97 -16.11 -4.94
N SER A 272 1.25 -17.18 -4.62
CA SER A 272 0.03 -17.18 -3.81
C SER A 272 0.23 -18.09 -2.61
N SER A 273 -0.37 -17.79 -1.46
CA SER A 273 -0.40 -18.76 -0.34
C SER A 273 -1.51 -19.81 -0.48
N ASN A 274 -2.34 -19.75 -1.53
CA ASN A 274 -3.31 -20.79 -1.87
C ASN A 274 -2.78 -21.69 -2.98
N GLU A 275 -2.50 -22.97 -2.65
CA GLU A 275 -1.99 -23.98 -3.59
C GLU A 275 -2.88 -24.23 -4.81
N ASN A 276 -4.17 -23.97 -4.70
CA ASN A 276 -5.16 -24.21 -5.76
C ASN A 276 -5.43 -22.97 -6.63
N TYR A 277 -4.75 -21.84 -6.36
CA TYR A 277 -4.97 -20.63 -7.14
C TYR A 277 -4.12 -20.64 -8.41
N THR A 278 -4.75 -20.29 -9.53
CA THR A 278 -4.09 -20.15 -10.84
C THR A 278 -4.50 -18.86 -11.51
N ALA A 279 -3.63 -18.37 -12.42
CA ALA A 279 -3.88 -17.15 -13.19
C ALA A 279 -3.42 -17.39 -14.64
N ASP A 280 -4.36 -17.69 -15.53
CA ASP A 280 -4.09 -18.14 -16.91
C ASP A 280 -3.38 -17.08 -17.78
N PHE A 281 -3.36 -15.81 -17.36
CA PHE A 281 -2.68 -14.71 -18.04
C PHE A 281 -1.18 -14.61 -17.69
N LEU A 282 -0.68 -15.43 -16.77
CA LEU A 282 0.73 -15.47 -16.35
C LEU A 282 1.48 -16.59 -17.05
N THR A 283 2.78 -16.37 -17.29
CA THR A 283 3.68 -17.38 -17.85
C THR A 283 4.28 -18.22 -16.74
N ASN A 284 4.13 -19.55 -16.80
CA ASN A 284 4.72 -20.45 -15.82
C ASN A 284 6.19 -20.72 -16.14
N GLU A 285 7.08 -20.33 -15.24
CA GLU A 285 8.54 -20.57 -15.33
C GLU A 285 9.05 -21.56 -14.25
N ASN A 286 8.14 -22.21 -13.53
CA ASN A 286 8.45 -23.25 -12.53
C ASN A 286 9.40 -22.78 -11.41
N LYS A 287 9.25 -21.53 -10.93
CA LYS A 287 10.00 -21.04 -9.76
C LYS A 287 9.43 -21.59 -8.44
N SER A 288 10.27 -21.63 -7.41
CA SER A 288 9.92 -22.13 -6.07
C SER A 288 10.58 -21.32 -4.94
N THR A 289 10.72 -20.00 -5.13
CA THR A 289 11.39 -19.11 -4.15
C THR A 289 10.55 -18.88 -2.91
N PHE A 290 9.23 -18.74 -3.10
CA PHE A 290 8.25 -18.51 -2.03
C PHE A 290 7.18 -19.60 -2.04
N ASP A 291 5.98 -19.31 -1.53
CA ASP A 291 4.84 -20.23 -1.50
C ASP A 291 4.52 -20.86 -2.88
N TYR A 292 3.28 -20.94 -3.29
CA TYR A 292 2.89 -21.54 -4.56
C TYR A 292 3.06 -20.54 -5.72
N TYR A 293 3.95 -20.88 -6.64
CA TYR A 293 4.21 -20.06 -7.83
C TYR A 293 3.02 -20.09 -8.78
N ILE A 294 2.49 -18.91 -9.14
CA ILE A 294 1.37 -18.81 -10.07
C ILE A 294 1.75 -18.26 -11.44
N GLY A 295 2.99 -17.80 -11.62
CA GLY A 295 3.52 -17.38 -12.90
C GLY A 295 4.28 -16.06 -12.86
N SER A 296 4.68 -15.56 -14.02
CA SER A 296 5.39 -14.29 -14.21
C SER A 296 4.75 -13.43 -15.29
N MET A 297 5.10 -12.13 -15.27
CA MET A 297 4.84 -11.18 -16.33
C MET A 297 6.09 -10.35 -16.62
N ASP A 298 6.26 -9.94 -17.86
CA ASP A 298 7.28 -8.94 -18.25
C ASP A 298 6.82 -7.52 -17.89
N VAL A 299 7.76 -6.62 -17.53
CA VAL A 299 7.50 -5.25 -17.07
C VAL A 299 8.47 -4.24 -17.68
#